data_18d5f0ae4006d1cd4acd1dcf88ec6082
#
_entry.id   18d5f0ae4006d1cd4acd1dcf88ec6082
#
_cell.length_a   1.000
_cell.length_b   1.000
_cell.length_c   1.000
_cell.angle_alpha   90.00
_cell.angle_beta   90.00
_cell.angle_gamma   90.00
#
_symmetry.space_group_name_H-M   'P 1'
#
loop_
_entity.id
_entity.type
_entity.pdbx_description
1 polymer ?
#
loop_
_entity_poly.entity_id
_entity_poly.type
_entity_poly.pdbx_seq_one_letter_code
_entity_poly.pdbx_strand_id
1 'polypeptide(L)'
;MSFSSSAIAVLPAMTSPVPATEQEVIAQPLPHEVKSEDYEPLSDPKNVEKFLNDYFADMPLMARIAKCESRNRHFNSRGQVLRGEVTPLDRGVMQINLFYHEKTATKLGLDVHNIDDNVAYARYLYEKEGAKPWMSSSACWSKFSSPEFAKK
;
A
#
# COMPACT_ATOMS: atom_id res chain seq x y z
N MET A 1 -83.28 18.51 -26.17
CA MET A 1 -82.63 17.70 -25.14
C MET A 1 -81.27 17.25 -25.72
N SER A 2 -80.18 17.94 -25.30
CA SER A 2 -78.87 17.75 -25.88
C SER A 2 -78.03 16.91 -24.84
N PHE A 3 -77.60 15.75 -25.29
CA PHE A 3 -76.67 14.92 -24.48
C PHE A 3 -75.27 15.32 -24.84
N SER A 4 -74.56 15.89 -23.88
CA SER A 4 -73.16 16.21 -24.01
C SER A 4 -72.34 14.96 -23.61
N SER A 5 -71.60 14.45 -24.59
CA SER A 5 -70.71 13.30 -24.38
C SER A 5 -69.34 13.82 -24.00
N SER A 6 -68.95 13.62 -22.76
CA SER A 6 -67.59 13.96 -22.26
C SER A 6 -66.63 12.84 -22.61
N ALA A 7 -65.69 13.10 -23.49
CA ALA A 7 -64.59 12.21 -23.80
C ALA A 7 -63.50 12.32 -22.70
N ILE A 8 -63.24 11.23 -22.01
CA ILE A 8 -62.11 11.10 -21.04
C ILE A 8 -60.87 10.82 -21.84
N ALA A 9 -59.94 11.77 -21.87
CA ALA A 9 -58.62 11.58 -22.44
C ALA A 9 -57.75 10.78 -21.48
N VAL A 10 -57.39 9.55 -21.87
CA VAL A 10 -56.40 8.73 -21.16
C VAL A 10 -55.03 9.21 -21.57
N LEU A 11 -54.28 9.81 -20.63
CA LEU A 11 -52.88 10.17 -20.82
C LEU A 11 -52.02 8.90 -20.77
N PRO A 12 -51.06 8.73 -21.72
CA PRO A 12 -50.13 7.62 -21.64
C PRO A 12 -49.18 7.82 -20.43
N ALA A 13 -49.05 6.79 -19.65
CA ALA A 13 -48.09 6.73 -18.54
C ALA A 13 -46.67 6.88 -19.12
N MET A 14 -45.99 7.97 -18.75
CA MET A 14 -44.55 8.11 -19.00
C MET A 14 -43.81 7.09 -18.09
N THR A 15 -43.35 6.03 -18.70
CA THR A 15 -42.38 5.14 -18.06
C THR A 15 -41.06 5.89 -17.98
N SER A 16 -40.69 6.31 -16.77
CA SER A 16 -39.36 6.83 -16.50
C SER A 16 -38.32 5.76 -16.85
N PRO A 17 -37.22 6.12 -17.54
CA PRO A 17 -36.12 5.21 -17.76
C PRO A 17 -35.51 4.83 -16.39
N VAL A 18 -35.44 3.52 -16.14
CA VAL A 18 -34.69 2.95 -15.03
C VAL A 18 -33.25 3.45 -15.16
N PRO A 19 -32.64 4.04 -14.12
CA PRO A 19 -31.24 4.43 -14.19
C PRO A 19 -30.39 3.18 -14.44
N ALA A 20 -29.47 3.33 -15.40
CA ALA A 20 -28.54 2.31 -15.79
C ALA A 20 -27.90 1.69 -14.54
N THR A 21 -27.93 0.37 -14.53
CA THR A 21 -27.22 -0.52 -13.63
C THR A 21 -25.94 0.10 -13.13
N GLU A 22 -25.89 0.34 -11.83
CA GLU A 22 -24.67 0.45 -11.06
C GLU A 22 -23.79 -0.71 -11.52
N GLN A 23 -22.77 -0.41 -12.32
CA GLN A 23 -21.75 -1.40 -12.65
C GLN A 23 -21.14 -1.77 -11.31
N GLU A 24 -21.49 -2.95 -10.87
CA GLU A 24 -20.81 -3.66 -9.82
C GLU A 24 -19.33 -3.60 -10.20
N VAL A 25 -18.58 -2.71 -9.53
CA VAL A 25 -17.13 -2.69 -9.60
C VAL A 25 -16.76 -4.04 -9.03
N ILE A 26 -16.56 -5.01 -9.92
CA ILE A 26 -15.97 -6.29 -9.56
C ILE A 26 -14.61 -5.90 -8.97
N ALA A 27 -14.54 -5.87 -7.64
CA ALA A 27 -13.29 -5.73 -6.92
C ALA A 27 -12.39 -6.81 -7.53
N GLN A 28 -11.38 -6.37 -8.27
CA GLN A 28 -10.35 -7.29 -8.74
C GLN A 28 -9.86 -8.01 -7.49
N PRO A 29 -9.74 -9.35 -7.50
CA PRO A 29 -9.19 -10.04 -6.36
C PRO A 29 -7.87 -9.34 -6.04
N LEU A 30 -7.78 -8.82 -4.80
CA LEU A 30 -6.55 -8.26 -4.29
C LEU A 30 -5.44 -9.24 -4.65
N PRO A 31 -4.32 -8.79 -5.22
CA PRO A 31 -3.20 -9.68 -5.51
C PRO A 31 -2.98 -10.51 -4.25
N HIS A 32 -2.87 -11.83 -4.41
CA HIS A 32 -2.65 -12.79 -3.33
C HIS A 32 -1.82 -12.13 -2.26
N GLU A 33 -2.42 -11.93 -1.08
CA GLU A 33 -1.86 -11.07 -0.05
C GLU A 33 -0.51 -11.66 0.36
N VAL A 34 0.58 -11.08 -0.16
CA VAL A 34 1.94 -11.53 0.08
C VAL A 34 2.23 -11.35 1.56
N LYS A 35 2.46 -12.45 2.26
CA LYS A 35 2.73 -12.48 3.70
C LYS A 35 4.16 -12.90 3.96
N SER A 36 4.76 -12.31 4.97
CA SER A 36 6.15 -12.60 5.34
C SER A 36 6.36 -14.04 5.80
N GLU A 37 5.34 -14.70 6.36
CA GLU A 37 5.39 -16.09 6.80
C GLU A 37 5.72 -17.09 5.68
N ASP A 38 5.43 -16.76 4.41
CA ASP A 38 5.76 -17.59 3.26
C ASP A 38 7.27 -17.54 2.90
N TYR A 39 8.05 -16.69 3.57
CA TYR A 39 9.45 -16.40 3.27
C TYR A 39 10.40 -16.71 4.43
N GLU A 40 9.98 -17.52 5.37
CA GLU A 40 10.80 -17.89 6.52
C GLU A 40 12.08 -18.68 6.11
N PRO A 41 13.20 -18.55 6.85
CA PRO A 41 13.34 -17.70 8.03
C PRO A 41 13.65 -16.23 7.69
N LEU A 42 12.95 -15.30 8.33
CA LEU A 42 13.14 -13.85 8.15
C LEU A 42 14.44 -13.28 8.75
N SER A 43 15.24 -14.14 9.35
CA SER A 43 16.62 -13.83 9.76
C SER A 43 17.59 -13.82 8.56
N ASP A 44 17.21 -14.47 7.44
CA ASP A 44 17.99 -14.43 6.20
C ASP A 44 17.57 -13.21 5.36
N PRO A 45 18.49 -12.25 5.12
CA PRO A 45 18.21 -11.09 4.28
C PRO A 45 17.77 -11.42 2.84
N LYS A 46 18.14 -12.61 2.33
CA LYS A 46 17.71 -13.03 0.97
C LYS A 46 16.23 -13.37 0.94
N ASN A 47 15.70 -14.01 1.98
CA ASN A 47 14.30 -14.31 2.11
C ASN A 47 13.49 -13.02 2.27
N VAL A 48 13.98 -12.09 3.08
CA VAL A 48 13.37 -10.76 3.24
C VAL A 48 13.43 -9.98 1.91
N GLU A 49 14.53 -10.03 1.15
CA GLU A 49 14.63 -9.41 -0.17
C GLU A 49 13.58 -9.96 -1.13
N LYS A 50 13.38 -11.30 -1.14
CA LYS A 50 12.37 -11.95 -1.96
C LYS A 50 10.96 -11.49 -1.56
N PHE A 51 10.64 -11.52 -0.27
CA PHE A 51 9.39 -11.01 0.27
C PHE A 51 9.12 -9.57 -0.17
N LEU A 52 10.11 -8.68 -0.02
CA LEU A 52 9.97 -7.26 -0.38
C LEU A 52 9.75 -7.05 -1.88
N ASN A 53 10.45 -7.82 -2.73
CA ASN A 53 10.27 -7.75 -4.18
C ASN A 53 8.86 -8.20 -4.60
N ASP A 54 8.34 -9.26 -3.97
CA ASP A 54 7.01 -9.78 -4.26
C ASP A 54 5.92 -8.84 -3.71
N TYR A 55 6.09 -8.33 -2.47
CA TYR A 55 5.16 -7.40 -1.83
C TYR A 55 5.07 -6.05 -2.57
N PHE A 56 6.20 -5.53 -3.03
CA PHE A 56 6.29 -4.26 -3.75
C PHE A 56 6.44 -4.45 -5.27
N ALA A 57 5.90 -5.53 -5.84
CA ALA A 57 6.02 -5.80 -7.28
C ALA A 57 5.48 -4.65 -8.15
N ASP A 58 4.44 -3.96 -7.67
CA ASP A 58 3.84 -2.77 -8.30
C ASP A 58 4.56 -1.45 -7.96
N MET A 59 5.46 -1.47 -6.97
CA MET A 59 6.25 -0.32 -6.49
C MET A 59 7.73 -0.69 -6.31
N PRO A 60 8.45 -1.11 -7.37
CA PRO A 60 9.78 -1.74 -7.23
C PRO A 60 10.84 -0.84 -6.58
N LEU A 61 10.65 0.49 -6.60
CA LEU A 61 11.53 1.41 -5.89
C LEU A 61 11.51 1.17 -4.37
N MET A 62 10.37 0.75 -3.80
CA MET A 62 10.25 0.51 -2.36
C MET A 62 11.13 -0.64 -1.87
N ALA A 63 11.26 -1.72 -2.65
CA ALA A 63 12.20 -2.80 -2.34
C ALA A 63 13.66 -2.32 -2.38
N ARG A 64 13.99 -1.36 -3.25
CA ARG A 64 15.32 -0.73 -3.29
C ARG A 64 15.57 0.19 -2.11
N ILE A 65 14.55 0.96 -1.70
CA ILE A 65 14.62 1.78 -0.49
C ILE A 65 14.88 0.88 0.72
N ALA A 66 14.14 -0.21 0.90
CA ALA A 66 14.36 -1.16 2.00
C ALA A 66 15.80 -1.69 2.03
N LYS A 67 16.36 -2.03 0.87
CA LYS A 67 17.76 -2.46 0.78
C LYS A 67 18.73 -1.39 1.24
N CYS A 68 18.47 -0.12 0.93
CA CYS A 68 19.29 1.00 1.35
C CYS A 68 19.14 1.33 2.85
N GLU A 69 17.93 1.20 3.38
CA GLU A 69 17.61 1.53 4.79
C GLU A 69 18.13 0.47 5.78
N SER A 70 17.93 -0.81 5.47
CA SER A 70 18.14 -1.90 6.42
C SER A 70 19.02 -3.03 5.90
N ARG A 71 19.43 -3.00 4.62
CA ARG A 71 20.05 -4.14 3.91
C ARG A 71 19.13 -5.37 3.93
N ASN A 72 17.82 -5.15 3.75
CA ASN A 72 16.77 -6.16 3.80
C ASN A 72 16.71 -6.92 5.15
N ARG A 73 16.93 -6.23 6.27
CA ARG A 73 16.84 -6.82 7.60
C ARG A 73 15.73 -6.16 8.40
N HIS A 74 14.80 -6.98 8.90
CA HIS A 74 13.79 -6.52 9.85
C HIS A 74 14.23 -6.75 11.30
N PHE A 75 15.06 -7.76 11.51
CA PHE A 75 15.60 -8.14 12.81
C PHE A 75 17.12 -8.02 12.86
N ASN A 76 17.66 -7.74 14.03
CA ASN A 76 19.08 -7.81 14.29
C ASN A 76 19.52 -9.27 14.59
N SER A 77 20.81 -9.47 14.82
CA SER A 77 21.38 -10.81 15.14
C SER A 77 20.84 -11.44 16.43
N ARG A 78 20.16 -10.67 17.27
CA ARG A 78 19.53 -11.14 18.52
C ARG A 78 18.03 -11.41 18.35
N GLY A 79 17.48 -11.32 17.12
CA GLY A 79 16.07 -11.50 16.84
C GLY A 79 15.18 -10.32 17.29
N GLN A 80 15.78 -9.19 17.66
CA GLN A 80 15.04 -7.98 18.00
C GLN A 80 14.81 -7.13 16.76
N VAL A 81 13.71 -6.39 16.71
CA VAL A 81 13.42 -5.46 15.62
C VAL A 81 14.59 -4.48 15.44
N LEU A 82 15.06 -4.38 14.21
CA LEU A 82 16.16 -3.51 13.83
C LEU A 82 15.85 -2.05 14.21
N ARG A 83 16.82 -1.40 14.80
CA ARG A 83 16.80 0.04 15.10
C ARG A 83 17.79 0.77 14.20
N GLY A 84 17.49 2.02 13.89
CA GLY A 84 18.39 2.87 13.13
C GLY A 84 19.72 3.09 13.86
N GLU A 85 20.80 3.13 13.10
CA GLU A 85 22.15 3.40 13.63
C GLU A 85 22.30 4.89 14.03
N VAL A 86 21.74 5.80 13.23
CA VAL A 86 21.78 7.24 13.47
C VAL A 86 20.60 7.69 14.32
N THR A 87 19.41 7.20 14.02
CA THR A 87 18.16 7.53 14.71
C THR A 87 17.61 6.29 15.40
N PRO A 88 17.82 6.09 16.70
CA PRO A 88 17.38 4.89 17.42
C PRO A 88 15.85 4.67 17.43
N LEU A 89 15.08 5.63 16.97
CA LEU A 89 13.63 5.55 16.84
C LEU A 89 13.16 4.96 15.51
N ASP A 90 14.05 4.77 14.54
CA ASP A 90 13.74 4.10 13.28
C ASP A 90 13.58 2.60 13.50
N ARG A 91 12.58 1.98 12.86
CA ARG A 91 12.20 0.58 13.10
C ARG A 91 12.08 -0.23 11.82
N GLY A 92 12.61 -1.45 11.93
CA GLY A 92 12.39 -2.53 10.99
C GLY A 92 12.98 -2.31 9.62
N VAL A 93 12.48 -3.09 8.67
CA VAL A 93 13.05 -3.17 7.31
C VAL A 93 12.96 -1.86 6.53
N MET A 94 11.91 -1.05 6.77
CA MET A 94 11.71 0.23 6.12
C MET A 94 12.18 1.44 6.96
N GLN A 95 12.77 1.20 8.14
CA GLN A 95 13.29 2.22 9.06
C GLN A 95 12.25 3.34 9.35
N ILE A 96 11.04 2.92 9.72
CA ILE A 96 9.95 3.84 10.06
C ILE A 96 10.24 4.52 11.40
N ASN A 97 10.28 5.86 11.40
CA ASN A 97 10.58 6.63 12.59
C ASN A 97 9.36 6.72 13.52
N LEU A 98 9.47 6.15 14.72
CA LEU A 98 8.37 6.11 15.71
C LEU A 98 7.91 7.50 16.14
N PHE A 99 8.84 8.45 16.29
CA PHE A 99 8.47 9.80 16.73
C PHE A 99 7.41 10.46 15.84
N TYR A 100 7.55 10.29 14.53
CA TYR A 100 6.65 10.89 13.55
C TYR A 100 5.46 10.01 13.19
N HIS A 101 5.60 8.68 13.29
CA HIS A 101 4.70 7.76 12.60
C HIS A 101 3.93 6.80 13.50
N GLU A 102 4.39 6.52 14.74
CA GLU A 102 3.76 5.54 15.63
C GLU A 102 2.26 5.80 15.84
N LYS A 103 1.91 7.05 16.13
CA LYS A 103 0.50 7.42 16.38
C LYS A 103 -0.40 7.17 15.14
N THR A 104 0.11 7.46 13.95
CA THR A 104 -0.64 7.25 12.70
C THR A 104 -0.73 5.77 12.37
N ALA A 105 0.36 5.02 12.50
CA ALA A 105 0.37 3.58 12.29
C ALA A 105 -0.63 2.88 13.22
N THR A 106 -0.61 3.20 14.52
CA THR A 106 -1.56 2.66 15.51
C THR A 106 -3.02 2.98 15.16
N LYS A 107 -3.32 4.20 14.68
CA LYS A 107 -4.67 4.55 14.23
C LYS A 107 -5.13 3.74 13.02
N LEU A 108 -4.20 3.29 12.19
CA LEU A 108 -4.46 2.41 11.05
C LEU A 108 -4.50 0.93 11.45
N GLY A 109 -4.30 0.61 12.73
CA GLY A 109 -4.24 -0.77 13.22
C GLY A 109 -2.95 -1.49 12.87
N LEU A 110 -1.87 -0.76 12.60
CA LEU A 110 -0.57 -1.30 12.19
C LEU A 110 0.45 -1.17 13.32
N ASP A 111 1.19 -2.25 13.57
CA ASP A 111 2.36 -2.28 14.46
C ASP A 111 3.64 -2.31 13.63
N VAL A 112 4.35 -1.20 13.55
CA VAL A 112 5.60 -1.08 12.77
C VAL A 112 6.73 -1.97 13.25
N HIS A 113 6.57 -2.67 14.38
CA HIS A 113 7.51 -3.69 14.85
C HIS A 113 7.26 -5.06 14.19
N ASN A 114 6.08 -5.29 13.64
CA ASN A 114 5.78 -6.44 12.79
C ASN A 114 6.23 -6.14 11.35
N ILE A 115 6.82 -7.12 10.67
CA ILE A 115 7.37 -6.89 9.32
C ILE A 115 6.28 -6.61 8.28
N ASP A 116 5.16 -7.33 8.31
CA ASP A 116 4.05 -7.13 7.38
C ASP A 116 3.43 -5.74 7.56
N ASP A 117 3.22 -5.33 8.80
CA ASP A 117 2.69 -4.01 9.13
C ASP A 117 3.70 -2.88 8.82
N ASN A 118 5.00 -3.15 8.97
CA ASN A 118 6.07 -2.22 8.64
C ASN A 118 6.07 -1.89 7.14
N VAL A 119 5.95 -2.91 6.28
CA VAL A 119 5.87 -2.69 4.83
C VAL A 119 4.52 -2.11 4.40
N ALA A 120 3.42 -2.49 5.08
CA ALA A 120 2.09 -1.91 4.82
C ALA A 120 2.07 -0.42 5.15
N TYR A 121 2.65 -0.03 6.28
CA TYR A 121 2.76 1.38 6.65
C TYR A 121 3.70 2.16 5.71
N ALA A 122 4.79 1.55 5.27
CA ALA A 122 5.68 2.16 4.28
C ALA A 122 4.97 2.38 2.93
N ARG A 123 4.14 1.42 2.46
CA ARG A 123 3.28 1.60 1.28
C ARG A 123 2.35 2.79 1.45
N TYR A 124 1.65 2.89 2.58
CA TYR A 124 0.78 4.02 2.90
C TYR A 124 1.51 5.36 2.83
N LEU A 125 2.73 5.45 3.37
CA LEU A 125 3.54 6.67 3.29
C LEU A 125 3.93 6.99 1.84
N TYR A 126 4.36 5.98 1.09
CA TYR A 126 4.77 6.17 -0.31
C TYR A 126 3.61 6.62 -1.19
N GLU A 127 2.42 6.08 -1.01
CA GLU A 127 1.20 6.51 -1.72
C GLU A 127 0.83 7.96 -1.43
N LYS A 128 1.12 8.45 -0.23
CA LYS A 128 0.85 9.83 0.18
C LYS A 128 1.94 10.83 -0.23
N GLU A 129 3.21 10.45 -0.08
CA GLU A 129 4.33 11.39 -0.09
C GLU A 129 5.45 10.97 -1.06
N GLY A 130 5.27 9.85 -1.79
CA GLY A 130 6.32 9.27 -2.60
C GLY A 130 7.52 8.84 -1.75
N ALA A 131 8.72 8.95 -2.30
CA ALA A 131 9.95 8.59 -1.60
C ALA A 131 10.44 9.63 -0.57
N LYS A 132 9.68 10.70 -0.33
CA LYS A 132 10.08 11.81 0.55
C LYS A 132 10.49 11.38 1.96
N PRO A 133 9.80 10.44 2.64
CA PRO A 133 10.20 9.94 3.96
C PRO A 133 11.62 9.36 4.01
N TRP A 134 12.14 8.86 2.89
CA TRP A 134 13.45 8.20 2.78
C TRP A 134 14.50 9.03 2.04
N MET A 135 14.32 10.35 1.96
CA MET A 135 15.25 11.23 1.24
C MET A 135 16.67 11.21 1.81
N SER A 136 16.84 10.92 3.09
CA SER A 136 18.17 10.80 3.73
C SER A 136 19.05 9.72 3.09
N SER A 137 18.44 8.66 2.54
CA SER A 137 19.14 7.58 1.83
C SER A 137 19.10 7.72 0.30
N SER A 138 18.62 8.84 -0.23
CA SER A 138 18.41 9.05 -1.66
C SER A 138 19.67 8.82 -2.52
N ALA A 139 20.85 9.11 -2.00
CA ALA A 139 22.12 8.82 -2.69
C ALA A 139 22.33 7.31 -2.97
N CYS A 140 21.69 6.44 -2.18
CA CYS A 140 21.72 4.99 -2.39
C CYS A 140 20.66 4.56 -3.42
N TRP A 141 19.39 4.83 -3.15
CA TRP A 141 18.30 4.27 -3.95
C TRP A 141 18.02 5.02 -5.27
N SER A 142 18.43 6.30 -5.40
CA SER A 142 18.27 7.04 -6.67
C SER A 142 19.04 6.43 -7.83
N LYS A 143 20.10 5.67 -7.56
CA LYS A 143 20.85 4.92 -8.58
C LYS A 143 20.00 3.88 -9.30
N PHE A 144 18.88 3.46 -8.68
CA PHE A 144 17.93 2.48 -9.21
C PHE A 144 16.70 3.13 -9.86
N SER A 145 16.64 4.48 -9.87
CA SER A 145 15.54 5.25 -10.45
C SER A 145 15.78 5.61 -11.93
N SER A 146 16.56 4.81 -12.66
CA SER A 146 16.76 4.99 -14.09
C SER A 146 15.42 4.90 -14.86
N PRO A 147 15.26 5.66 -15.98
CA PRO A 147 13.98 5.80 -16.68
C PRO A 147 13.37 4.49 -17.23
N GLU A 148 14.09 3.38 -17.22
CA GLU A 148 13.56 2.05 -17.56
C GLU A 148 12.50 1.54 -16.57
N PHE A 149 12.47 2.03 -15.33
CA PHE A 149 11.49 1.66 -14.32
C PHE A 149 10.29 2.62 -14.22
N ALA A 150 10.33 3.74 -14.94
CA ALA A 150 9.24 4.72 -14.99
C ALA A 150 8.19 4.42 -16.09
N LYS A 151 8.39 3.33 -16.87
CA LYS A 151 7.45 2.90 -17.91
C LYS A 151 6.81 1.58 -17.52
N LYS A 152 5.79 1.67 -16.65
CA LYS A 152 4.64 0.73 -16.69
C LYS A 152 3.44 1.40 -16.06
#